data_77795eae6a95f76091d534725d359f2a
#
_entry.id   77795eae6a95f76091d534725d359f2a
#
_cell.length_a   1.000
_cell.length_b   1.000
_cell.length_c   1.000
_cell.angle_alpha   90.00
_cell.angle_beta   90.00
_cell.angle_gamma   90.00
#
_symmetry.space_group_name_H-M   'P 1'
#
loop_
_entity.id
_entity.type
_entity.pdbx_description
1 polymer ?
#
loop_
_entity_poly.entity_id
_entity_poly.type
_entity_poly.pdbx_seq_one_letter_code
_entity_poly.pdbx_strand_id
1 'polypeptide(L)'
;MKKIYITLLMTIPLMLFSQGENDNWYFGGFAGINFSGTTPIALHDSQMFVAGAATASVSDSSGKLLFYTDGDNVWNREHQLMDNGDNLNQYSSWQICIVKHPANPNLYYIFGSGTPVSGIGNVIRYSVVDISQGSIGQNGLPLGSVLPNFKTVPILNDSGEFTSSKGATIVPHANGNAFWVLFTEDRTLYSYLLDSTGLVNNSPVISNLNIGNINPSFFTHHSYLKASPRLSNCSAFSNYLSFTSVGNNSYNESRVYSFDDSTGKITNDYELVIATLNPFLTEFNSTSSILYMGGYEPGVGALYAINLEASTNNNIVYSSVYPINHTSIPYTAVEGMQRNKDGDIYIQYGYNYSASKILNPDVYGGATLDLYNIYLHPGVGRSFPQLVPSLSASTGAHCIPDKILQNPEQNMNHTYQVANTITAKDNYKIDAGNNITMKAGNNITLLPGVDIQSGARYLGTIEGCETPCGAAERKNKSEKKSMFLDLRKKNASKTGIEVKDTSVTIYPNPASDILNIKTQAKINEVEVYDKSGKKINVPVNNDKVNVKNLPAGSYLIRIITEKDTVSKQFIKK
;
A
#
# COMPACT_ATOMS: atom_id res chain seq x y z
N MET A 1 34.75 -57.53 -7.39
CA MET A 1 34.10 -56.49 -8.24
C MET A 1 33.32 -55.55 -7.32
N LYS A 2 33.86 -54.36 -7.02
CA LYS A 2 33.18 -53.34 -6.21
C LYS A 2 32.27 -52.51 -7.14
N LYS A 3 30.95 -52.57 -6.90
CA LYS A 3 30.00 -51.70 -7.61
C LYS A 3 30.07 -50.31 -7.02
N ILE A 4 30.52 -49.33 -7.80
CA ILE A 4 30.48 -47.91 -7.48
C ILE A 4 29.09 -47.39 -7.89
N TYR A 5 28.27 -47.01 -6.92
CA TYR A 5 27.02 -46.27 -7.16
C TYR A 5 27.38 -44.78 -7.26
N ILE A 6 27.32 -44.22 -8.47
CA ILE A 6 27.35 -42.77 -8.68
C ILE A 6 25.94 -42.25 -8.44
N THR A 7 25.73 -41.63 -7.28
CA THR A 7 24.51 -40.86 -7.00
C THR A 7 24.63 -39.52 -7.72
N LEU A 8 23.93 -39.38 -8.83
CA LEU A 8 23.79 -38.12 -9.56
C LEU A 8 22.93 -37.20 -8.71
N LEU A 9 23.55 -36.29 -7.97
CA LEU A 9 22.83 -35.22 -7.24
C LEU A 9 22.32 -34.23 -8.29
N MET A 10 21.05 -34.38 -8.69
CA MET A 10 20.35 -33.35 -9.47
C MET A 10 20.14 -32.14 -8.55
N THR A 11 21.02 -31.15 -8.66
CA THR A 11 20.75 -29.82 -8.14
C THR A 11 19.63 -29.21 -8.98
N ILE A 12 18.39 -29.32 -8.53
CA ILE A 12 17.30 -28.52 -9.04
C ILE A 12 17.65 -27.09 -8.61
N PRO A 13 17.83 -26.14 -9.55
CA PRO A 13 17.97 -24.74 -9.16
C PRO A 13 16.65 -24.35 -8.50
N LEU A 14 16.69 -24.06 -7.22
CA LEU A 14 15.61 -23.32 -6.55
C LEU A 14 15.49 -22.00 -7.32
N MET A 15 14.50 -21.91 -8.18
CA MET A 15 14.06 -20.65 -8.75
C MET A 15 13.54 -19.81 -7.60
N LEU A 16 14.39 -18.98 -7.03
CA LEU A 16 13.99 -17.88 -6.18
C LEU A 16 13.18 -16.94 -7.08
N PHE A 17 11.86 -17.00 -6.99
CA PHE A 17 10.99 -16.00 -7.59
C PHE A 17 11.15 -14.71 -6.76
N SER A 18 12.21 -13.96 -7.06
CA SER A 18 12.33 -12.59 -6.61
C SER A 18 11.22 -11.78 -7.29
N GLN A 19 10.46 -10.99 -6.53
CA GLN A 19 9.51 -10.02 -7.10
C GLN A 19 10.26 -8.75 -7.53
N GLY A 20 11.34 -8.92 -8.28
CA GLY A 20 12.20 -7.84 -8.72
C GLY A 20 11.55 -6.85 -9.68
N GLU A 21 10.38 -7.22 -10.25
CA GLU A 21 9.67 -6.38 -11.21
C GLU A 21 9.37 -4.97 -10.70
N ASN A 22 9.31 -4.79 -9.38
CA ASN A 22 9.00 -3.54 -8.70
C ASN A 22 10.20 -2.93 -7.95
N ASP A 23 11.41 -3.39 -8.22
CA ASP A 23 12.62 -2.92 -7.52
C ASP A 23 13.02 -1.50 -7.91
N ASN A 24 12.75 -1.07 -9.14
CA ASN A 24 13.09 0.27 -9.59
C ASN A 24 11.82 1.10 -9.83
N TRP A 25 11.71 2.18 -9.09
CA TRP A 25 10.72 3.22 -9.35
C TRP A 25 11.38 4.38 -10.06
N TYR A 26 10.95 4.65 -11.29
CA TYR A 26 11.33 5.84 -12.03
C TYR A 26 10.11 6.75 -12.14
N PHE A 27 10.29 8.02 -11.82
CA PHE A 27 9.22 9.01 -11.84
C PHE A 27 9.73 10.39 -12.26
N GLY A 28 8.80 11.33 -12.47
CA GLY A 28 9.11 12.63 -13.04
C GLY A 28 10.05 13.48 -12.19
N GLY A 29 10.55 14.55 -12.79
CA GLY A 29 11.53 15.44 -12.17
C GLY A 29 12.91 14.80 -12.04
N PHE A 30 13.28 13.90 -12.93
CA PHE A 30 14.57 13.18 -12.95
C PHE A 30 14.81 12.29 -11.73
N ALA A 31 13.77 11.85 -11.06
CA ALA A 31 13.87 11.08 -9.83
C ALA A 31 13.62 9.59 -10.02
N GLY A 32 14.19 8.79 -9.13
CA GLY A 32 13.89 7.38 -8.98
C GLY A 32 14.33 6.84 -7.62
N ILE A 33 13.87 5.64 -7.31
CA ILE A 33 14.25 4.90 -6.09
C ILE A 33 14.48 3.44 -6.47
N ASN A 34 15.57 2.87 -5.97
CA ASN A 34 15.84 1.44 -6.08
C ASN A 34 15.59 0.75 -4.72
N PHE A 35 14.80 -0.32 -4.74
CA PHE A 35 14.41 -1.13 -3.59
C PHE A 35 15.02 -2.54 -3.63
N SER A 36 16.02 -2.81 -4.46
CA SER A 36 16.65 -4.14 -4.54
C SER A 36 17.46 -4.49 -3.29
N GLY A 37 17.96 -3.48 -2.59
CA GLY A 37 18.68 -3.64 -1.34
C GLY A 37 17.79 -3.56 -0.11
N THR A 38 18.38 -3.75 1.06
CA THR A 38 17.70 -3.60 2.35
C THR A 38 17.44 -2.13 2.72
N THR A 39 18.21 -1.23 2.14
CA THR A 39 18.02 0.23 2.26
C THR A 39 17.72 0.78 0.87
N PRO A 40 16.61 1.51 0.69
CA PRO A 40 16.31 2.14 -0.58
C PRO A 40 17.36 3.18 -0.96
N ILE A 41 17.66 3.25 -2.26
CA ILE A 41 18.66 4.16 -2.82
C ILE A 41 18.00 5.10 -3.83
N ALA A 42 18.24 6.42 -3.71
CA ALA A 42 17.81 7.38 -4.70
C ALA A 42 18.55 7.19 -6.02
N LEU A 43 17.82 7.25 -7.14
CA LEU A 43 18.34 7.21 -8.50
C LEU A 43 18.19 8.59 -9.15
N HIS A 44 19.18 9.00 -9.95
CA HIS A 44 19.25 10.33 -10.56
C HIS A 44 19.44 10.28 -12.08
N ASP A 45 19.19 9.14 -12.68
CA ASP A 45 19.37 8.85 -14.10
C ASP A 45 18.06 8.78 -14.90
N SER A 46 16.92 9.09 -14.27
CA SER A 46 15.63 9.23 -14.94
C SER A 46 15.69 10.32 -16.03
N GLN A 47 15.08 10.05 -17.19
CA GLN A 47 14.94 11.02 -18.28
C GLN A 47 13.60 11.74 -18.26
N MET A 48 12.72 11.42 -17.30
CA MET A 48 11.40 12.04 -17.17
C MET A 48 11.51 13.43 -16.55
N PHE A 49 11.31 14.45 -17.38
CA PHE A 49 11.40 15.86 -16.96
C PHE A 49 10.16 16.34 -16.19
N VAL A 50 8.95 15.93 -16.64
CA VAL A 50 7.70 16.47 -16.09
C VAL A 50 7.42 15.86 -14.72
N ALA A 51 7.49 16.66 -13.66
CA ALA A 51 7.32 16.21 -12.29
C ALA A 51 5.86 15.81 -11.92
N GLY A 52 4.86 16.29 -12.64
CA GLY A 52 3.43 16.12 -12.30
C GLY A 52 2.67 15.10 -13.14
N ALA A 53 3.34 14.41 -14.08
CA ALA A 53 2.72 13.36 -14.88
C ALA A 53 2.66 12.03 -14.13
N ALA A 54 1.67 11.21 -14.46
CA ALA A 54 1.68 9.81 -14.04
C ALA A 54 2.85 9.08 -14.71
N THR A 55 3.42 8.13 -14.00
CA THR A 55 4.59 7.38 -14.44
C THR A 55 4.41 5.90 -14.17
N ALA A 56 5.15 5.08 -14.90
CA ALA A 56 5.25 3.66 -14.62
C ALA A 56 6.66 3.15 -14.93
N SER A 57 7.11 2.16 -14.20
CA SER A 57 8.40 1.50 -14.41
C SER A 57 8.28 0.00 -14.15
N VAL A 58 9.12 -0.78 -14.81
CA VAL A 58 9.16 -2.23 -14.65
C VAL A 58 10.61 -2.74 -14.73
N SER A 59 10.91 -3.68 -13.88
CA SER A 59 12.16 -4.44 -13.88
C SER A 59 11.91 -5.90 -14.24
N ASP A 60 12.95 -6.66 -14.46
CA ASP A 60 12.86 -8.10 -14.58
C ASP A 60 12.74 -8.77 -13.19
N SER A 61 12.53 -10.08 -13.15
CA SER A 61 12.39 -10.84 -11.90
C SER A 61 13.64 -10.79 -11.01
N SER A 62 14.81 -10.39 -11.56
CA SER A 62 16.05 -10.19 -10.80
C SER A 62 16.24 -8.75 -10.30
N GLY A 63 15.28 -7.85 -10.55
CA GLY A 63 15.32 -6.44 -10.15
C GLY A 63 16.09 -5.52 -11.11
N LYS A 64 16.49 -5.98 -12.28
CA LYS A 64 17.13 -5.13 -13.29
C LYS A 64 16.08 -4.38 -14.08
N LEU A 65 16.26 -3.07 -14.22
CA LEU A 65 15.39 -2.22 -15.01
C LEU A 65 15.18 -2.78 -16.43
N LEU A 66 13.94 -2.83 -16.89
CA LEU A 66 13.60 -3.11 -18.28
C LEU A 66 13.28 -1.82 -19.03
N PHE A 67 12.30 -1.06 -18.53
CA PHE A 67 11.91 0.23 -19.10
C PHE A 67 11.04 1.04 -18.13
N TYR A 68 10.83 2.31 -18.44
CA TYR A 68 9.92 3.21 -17.74
C TYR A 68 9.29 4.21 -18.70
N THR A 69 8.21 4.87 -18.28
CA THR A 69 7.41 5.77 -19.13
C THR A 69 6.72 6.88 -18.33
N ASP A 70 6.55 8.04 -18.98
CA ASP A 70 5.71 9.15 -18.55
C ASP A 70 4.34 9.18 -19.26
N GLY A 71 4.06 8.14 -20.07
CA GLY A 71 2.84 8.01 -20.85
C GLY A 71 2.93 8.64 -22.26
N ASP A 72 4.00 9.33 -22.58
CA ASP A 72 4.26 9.82 -23.95
C ASP A 72 5.51 9.18 -24.54
N ASN A 73 6.52 8.99 -23.73
CA ASN A 73 7.78 8.35 -24.09
C ASN A 73 8.03 7.11 -23.26
N VAL A 74 8.70 6.14 -23.85
CA VAL A 74 9.24 4.95 -23.17
C VAL A 74 10.75 4.98 -23.27
N TRP A 75 11.43 4.93 -22.12
CA TRP A 75 12.88 4.82 -22.02
C TRP A 75 13.28 3.40 -21.64
N ASN A 76 14.27 2.89 -22.35
CA ASN A 76 14.81 1.54 -22.11
C ASN A 76 15.72 1.50 -20.87
N ARG A 77 16.28 0.33 -20.56
CA ARG A 77 17.17 0.12 -19.39
C ARG A 77 18.49 0.87 -19.46
N GLU A 78 18.88 1.45 -20.62
CA GLU A 78 20.04 2.31 -20.79
C GLU A 78 19.66 3.79 -20.81
N HIS A 79 18.44 4.12 -20.38
CA HIS A 79 17.89 5.46 -20.30
C HIS A 79 17.82 6.21 -21.64
N GLN A 80 17.77 5.46 -22.74
CA GLN A 80 17.58 6.00 -24.08
C GLN A 80 16.11 5.82 -24.48
N LEU A 81 15.63 6.69 -25.38
CA LEU A 81 14.31 6.51 -25.95
C LEU A 81 14.24 5.14 -26.63
N MET A 82 13.26 4.35 -26.28
CA MET A 82 13.05 3.01 -26.82
C MET A 82 12.65 3.09 -28.31
N ASP A 83 13.01 2.11 -29.09
CA ASP A 83 12.59 2.03 -30.50
C ASP A 83 11.06 2.11 -30.58
N ASN A 84 10.55 3.06 -31.40
CA ASN A 84 9.13 3.38 -31.54
C ASN A 84 8.44 3.80 -30.21
N GLY A 85 9.20 4.16 -29.18
CA GLY A 85 8.73 4.49 -27.83
C GLY A 85 8.34 5.95 -27.61
N ASP A 86 8.23 6.77 -28.65
CA ASP A 86 7.76 8.16 -28.61
C ASP A 86 6.25 8.27 -28.88
N ASN A 87 5.62 9.38 -28.54
CA ASN A 87 4.24 9.71 -28.91
C ASN A 87 3.22 8.60 -28.56
N LEU A 88 3.29 8.01 -27.35
CA LEU A 88 2.29 7.05 -26.89
C LEU A 88 0.94 7.71 -26.61
N ASN A 89 0.92 9.03 -26.49
CA ASN A 89 -0.29 9.82 -26.28
C ASN A 89 -1.12 9.33 -25.06
N GLN A 90 -0.44 9.06 -23.96
CA GLN A 90 -1.04 8.64 -22.68
C GLN A 90 -0.72 9.59 -21.52
N TYR A 91 -0.16 10.77 -21.82
CA TYR A 91 0.32 11.77 -20.86
C TYR A 91 -0.78 12.52 -20.08
N SER A 92 -2.05 12.34 -20.45
CA SER A 92 -3.19 12.89 -19.71
C SER A 92 -3.63 12.01 -18.54
N SER A 93 -2.95 10.90 -18.31
CA SER A 93 -3.23 9.98 -17.22
C SER A 93 -2.95 10.62 -15.85
N TRP A 94 -3.74 10.22 -14.86
CA TRP A 94 -3.40 10.35 -13.45
C TRP A 94 -2.74 9.07 -12.93
N GLN A 95 -2.94 7.97 -13.63
CA GLN A 95 -2.34 6.68 -13.34
C GLN A 95 -1.98 5.98 -14.65
N ILE A 96 -0.76 5.47 -14.72
CA ILE A 96 -0.29 4.57 -15.79
C ILE A 96 -0.04 3.21 -15.16
N CYS A 97 -0.48 2.16 -15.83
CA CYS A 97 -0.28 0.79 -15.40
C CYS A 97 0.58 0.04 -16.41
N ILE A 98 1.54 -0.73 -15.91
CA ILE A 98 2.26 -1.73 -16.70
C ILE A 98 1.84 -3.11 -16.22
N VAL A 99 1.62 -4.03 -17.15
CA VAL A 99 1.37 -5.43 -16.83
C VAL A 99 2.04 -6.33 -17.86
N LYS A 100 2.64 -7.40 -17.39
CA LYS A 100 3.23 -8.43 -18.23
C LYS A 100 2.13 -9.27 -18.89
N HIS A 101 2.31 -9.61 -20.15
CA HIS A 101 1.39 -10.53 -20.85
C HIS A 101 1.38 -11.92 -20.16
N PRO A 102 0.20 -12.48 -19.86
CA PRO A 102 0.09 -13.72 -19.09
C PRO A 102 0.84 -14.94 -19.67
N ALA A 103 0.89 -15.05 -20.99
CA ALA A 103 1.49 -16.19 -21.66
C ALA A 103 2.81 -15.88 -22.41
N ASN A 104 3.19 -14.61 -22.59
CA ASN A 104 4.40 -14.22 -23.28
C ASN A 104 5.30 -13.38 -22.37
N PRO A 105 6.43 -13.91 -21.88
CA PRO A 105 7.29 -13.23 -20.93
C PRO A 105 7.98 -11.98 -21.47
N ASN A 106 7.99 -11.78 -22.79
CA ASN A 106 8.64 -10.64 -23.43
C ASN A 106 7.70 -9.47 -23.70
N LEU A 107 6.37 -9.67 -23.58
CA LEU A 107 5.38 -8.63 -23.86
C LEU A 107 4.88 -7.95 -22.60
N TYR A 108 4.81 -6.63 -22.67
CA TYR A 108 4.28 -5.78 -21.60
C TYR A 108 3.26 -4.79 -22.17
N TYR A 109 2.11 -4.68 -21.53
CA TYR A 109 1.10 -3.68 -21.84
C TYR A 109 1.33 -2.44 -20.99
N ILE A 110 1.19 -1.27 -21.60
CA ILE A 110 1.15 0.04 -20.94
C ILE A 110 -0.24 0.60 -21.14
N PHE A 111 -0.97 0.86 -20.06
CA PHE A 111 -2.30 1.44 -20.07
C PHE A 111 -2.24 2.87 -19.54
N GLY A 112 -2.88 3.80 -20.25
CA GLY A 112 -2.96 5.19 -19.84
C GLY A 112 -3.99 5.98 -20.66
N SER A 113 -4.21 7.22 -20.27
CA SER A 113 -5.18 8.13 -20.86
C SER A 113 -4.50 9.15 -21.76
N GLY A 114 -4.98 9.29 -22.97
CA GLY A 114 -4.44 10.21 -23.98
C GLY A 114 -5.30 11.45 -24.22
N THR A 115 -4.87 12.26 -25.18
CA THR A 115 -5.59 13.46 -25.60
C THR A 115 -7.02 13.18 -26.01
N PRO A 116 -7.91 14.16 -25.79
CA PRO A 116 -9.28 14.05 -26.23
C PRO A 116 -9.38 13.83 -27.75
N VAL A 117 -10.18 12.85 -28.14
CA VAL A 117 -10.76 12.83 -29.48
C VAL A 117 -11.90 13.85 -29.46
N SER A 118 -12.01 14.67 -30.49
CA SER A 118 -12.99 15.77 -30.58
C SER A 118 -14.37 15.33 -30.11
N GLY A 119 -14.84 15.92 -29.02
CA GLY A 119 -16.16 15.66 -28.42
C GLY A 119 -16.23 14.49 -27.39
N ILE A 120 -15.16 13.72 -27.16
CA ILE A 120 -15.22 12.48 -26.35
C ILE A 120 -14.41 12.58 -25.03
N GLY A 121 -13.56 13.57 -24.85
CA GLY A 121 -12.70 13.66 -23.67
C GLY A 121 -11.42 12.82 -23.77
N ASN A 122 -10.77 12.54 -22.64
CA ASN A 122 -9.53 11.76 -22.60
C ASN A 122 -9.81 10.28 -22.84
N VAL A 123 -9.21 9.70 -23.86
CA VAL A 123 -9.43 8.30 -24.26
C VAL A 123 -8.38 7.38 -23.63
N ILE A 124 -8.83 6.32 -23.01
CA ILE A 124 -7.96 5.25 -22.54
C ILE A 124 -7.36 4.52 -23.73
N ARG A 125 -6.05 4.31 -23.67
CA ARG A 125 -5.28 3.63 -24.69
C ARG A 125 -4.35 2.62 -24.06
N TYR A 126 -3.93 1.65 -24.87
CA TYR A 126 -2.80 0.80 -24.51
C TYR A 126 -1.76 0.79 -25.62
N SER A 127 -0.52 0.52 -25.20
CA SER A 127 0.59 0.20 -26.09
C SER A 127 1.26 -1.08 -25.61
N VAL A 128 1.91 -1.82 -26.50
CA VAL A 128 2.60 -3.07 -26.17
C VAL A 128 4.08 -2.92 -26.45
N VAL A 129 4.89 -3.21 -25.45
CA VAL A 129 6.35 -3.31 -25.53
C VAL A 129 6.76 -4.76 -25.70
N ASP A 130 7.63 -5.05 -26.64
CA ASP A 130 8.35 -6.33 -26.76
C ASP A 130 9.82 -6.13 -26.39
N ILE A 131 10.22 -6.64 -25.23
CA ILE A 131 11.61 -6.50 -24.73
C ILE A 131 12.63 -7.38 -25.46
N SER A 132 12.19 -8.30 -26.33
CA SER A 132 13.05 -9.14 -27.17
C SER A 132 13.39 -8.52 -28.53
N GLN A 133 12.83 -7.35 -28.82
CA GLN A 133 13.06 -6.62 -30.06
C GLN A 133 13.82 -5.31 -29.80
N GLY A 134 14.03 -4.55 -30.87
CA GLY A 134 14.64 -3.23 -30.83
C GLY A 134 16.17 -3.25 -30.95
N SER A 135 16.75 -2.07 -30.80
CA SER A 135 18.20 -1.84 -30.88
C SER A 135 18.95 -2.68 -29.84
N ILE A 136 20.20 -3.02 -30.17
CA ILE A 136 21.03 -3.83 -29.28
C ILE A 136 21.78 -2.93 -28.31
N GLY A 137 21.64 -3.19 -27.02
CA GLY A 137 22.31 -2.45 -25.96
C GLY A 137 23.76 -2.86 -25.73
N GLN A 138 24.42 -2.18 -24.81
CA GLN A 138 25.83 -2.37 -24.48
C GLN A 138 26.14 -3.79 -23.98
N ASN A 139 25.19 -4.48 -23.40
CA ASN A 139 25.32 -5.88 -22.95
C ASN A 139 25.05 -6.93 -24.06
N GLY A 140 24.83 -6.50 -25.30
CA GLY A 140 24.53 -7.37 -26.44
C GLY A 140 23.09 -7.90 -26.49
N LEU A 141 22.19 -7.43 -25.62
CA LEU A 141 20.77 -7.81 -25.59
C LEU A 141 19.88 -6.71 -26.17
N PRO A 142 18.72 -7.06 -26.75
CA PRO A 142 17.74 -6.09 -27.22
C PRO A 142 17.31 -5.11 -26.13
N LEU A 143 17.09 -3.85 -26.49
CA LEU A 143 16.67 -2.79 -25.58
C LEU A 143 15.14 -2.63 -25.49
N GLY A 144 14.39 -3.40 -26.27
CA GLY A 144 12.95 -3.33 -26.36
C GLY A 144 12.50 -2.44 -27.52
N SER A 145 11.25 -2.66 -27.96
CA SER A 145 10.55 -1.84 -28.96
C SER A 145 9.07 -1.78 -28.64
N VAL A 146 8.44 -0.62 -28.82
CA VAL A 146 6.98 -0.53 -28.84
C VAL A 146 6.49 -1.08 -30.19
N LEU A 147 5.58 -2.06 -30.12
CA LEU A 147 5.06 -2.73 -31.32
C LEU A 147 4.20 -1.77 -32.16
N PRO A 148 4.51 -1.52 -33.45
CA PRO A 148 3.78 -0.52 -34.25
C PRO A 148 2.27 -0.78 -34.35
N ASN A 149 1.87 -2.05 -34.45
CA ASN A 149 0.45 -2.44 -34.57
C ASN A 149 -0.33 -2.35 -33.27
N PHE A 150 0.36 -2.20 -32.14
CA PHE A 150 -0.19 -2.10 -30.79
C PHE A 150 0.30 -0.84 -30.07
N LYS A 151 0.50 0.24 -30.82
CA LYS A 151 0.85 1.54 -30.29
C LYS A 151 -0.39 2.45 -30.28
N THR A 152 -0.70 3.03 -29.13
CA THR A 152 -1.83 3.96 -28.95
C THR A 152 -3.21 3.38 -29.30
N VAL A 153 -3.43 2.09 -29.09
CA VAL A 153 -4.70 1.42 -29.39
C VAL A 153 -5.76 1.86 -28.38
N PRO A 154 -6.90 2.44 -28.82
CA PRO A 154 -7.95 2.86 -27.91
C PRO A 154 -8.68 1.65 -27.32
N ILE A 155 -9.17 1.82 -26.10
CA ILE A 155 -10.04 0.85 -25.44
C ILE A 155 -11.49 1.29 -25.62
N LEU A 156 -12.35 0.33 -26.00
CA LEU A 156 -13.76 0.56 -26.29
C LEU A 156 -14.62 0.03 -25.14
N ASN A 157 -15.72 0.73 -24.85
CA ASN A 157 -16.74 0.27 -23.92
C ASN A 157 -17.62 -0.84 -24.56
N ASP A 158 -18.63 -1.28 -23.83
CA ASP A 158 -19.59 -2.31 -24.28
C ASP A 158 -20.46 -1.89 -25.47
N SER A 159 -20.58 -0.59 -25.71
CA SER A 159 -21.28 -0.03 -26.87
C SER A 159 -20.36 0.19 -28.09
N GLY A 160 -19.07 -0.15 -27.96
CA GLY A 160 -18.07 0.06 -29.02
C GLY A 160 -17.60 1.50 -29.15
N GLU A 161 -17.85 2.34 -28.15
CA GLU A 161 -17.39 3.73 -28.07
C GLU A 161 -16.09 3.83 -27.27
N PHE A 162 -15.38 4.95 -27.40
CA PHE A 162 -14.15 5.18 -26.65
C PHE A 162 -14.41 5.36 -25.16
N THR A 163 -13.71 4.60 -24.32
CA THR A 163 -13.75 4.76 -22.87
C THR A 163 -12.94 5.99 -22.43
N SER A 164 -13.55 6.83 -21.61
CA SER A 164 -12.91 8.03 -21.06
C SER A 164 -12.64 7.86 -19.57
N SER A 165 -11.37 7.85 -19.18
CA SER A 165 -10.96 7.80 -17.77
C SER A 165 -9.57 8.40 -17.57
N LYS A 166 -9.22 8.72 -16.32
CA LYS A 166 -7.86 9.12 -15.94
C LYS A 166 -7.22 8.18 -14.93
N GLY A 167 -8.03 7.37 -14.24
CA GLY A 167 -7.59 6.39 -13.26
C GLY A 167 -7.62 4.98 -13.83
N ALA A 168 -6.59 4.21 -13.51
CA ALA A 168 -6.46 2.81 -13.90
C ALA A 168 -5.81 2.00 -12.79
N THR A 169 -6.21 0.74 -12.65
CA THR A 169 -5.49 -0.24 -11.80
C THR A 169 -5.64 -1.63 -12.38
N ILE A 170 -4.79 -2.55 -11.93
CA ILE A 170 -4.78 -3.92 -12.41
C ILE A 170 -4.90 -4.88 -11.24
N VAL A 171 -5.77 -5.89 -11.37
CA VAL A 171 -5.99 -6.93 -10.36
C VAL A 171 -5.72 -8.29 -11.02
N PRO A 172 -4.88 -9.14 -10.42
CA PRO A 172 -4.74 -10.52 -10.87
C PRO A 172 -6.08 -11.24 -10.80
N HIS A 173 -6.41 -12.01 -11.85
CA HIS A 173 -7.61 -12.84 -11.87
C HIS A 173 -7.43 -14.07 -10.97
N ALA A 174 -8.48 -14.52 -10.30
CA ALA A 174 -8.50 -15.67 -9.39
C ALA A 174 -7.94 -16.97 -9.99
N ASN A 175 -7.98 -17.13 -11.32
CA ASN A 175 -7.43 -18.31 -11.99
C ASN A 175 -5.90 -18.35 -12.07
N GLY A 176 -5.20 -17.28 -11.67
CA GLY A 176 -3.75 -17.17 -11.71
C GLY A 176 -3.12 -17.05 -13.09
N ASN A 177 -3.91 -16.93 -14.17
CA ASN A 177 -3.45 -16.94 -15.56
C ASN A 177 -3.94 -15.73 -16.37
N ALA A 178 -4.52 -14.74 -15.73
CA ALA A 178 -5.09 -13.56 -16.37
C ALA A 178 -5.08 -12.37 -15.40
N PHE A 179 -5.38 -11.19 -15.92
CA PHE A 179 -5.55 -9.96 -15.15
C PHE A 179 -6.87 -9.28 -15.50
N TRP A 180 -7.43 -8.59 -14.54
CA TRP A 180 -8.44 -7.58 -14.75
C TRP A 180 -7.76 -6.21 -14.86
N VAL A 181 -7.99 -5.52 -15.99
CA VAL A 181 -7.58 -4.13 -16.19
C VAL A 181 -8.79 -3.25 -15.94
N LEU A 182 -8.73 -2.41 -14.91
CA LEU A 182 -9.88 -1.67 -14.38
C LEU A 182 -9.78 -0.20 -14.72
N PHE A 183 -10.88 0.37 -15.25
CA PHE A 183 -11.06 1.80 -15.51
C PHE A 183 -12.40 2.26 -14.99
N THR A 184 -12.52 3.54 -14.69
CA THR A 184 -13.79 4.14 -14.30
C THR A 184 -14.20 5.22 -15.31
N GLU A 185 -15.43 5.16 -15.77
CA GLU A 185 -16.04 6.21 -16.58
C GLU A 185 -17.39 6.57 -15.94
N ASP A 186 -17.59 7.84 -15.67
CA ASP A 186 -18.77 8.34 -14.96
C ASP A 186 -19.03 7.55 -13.66
N ARG A 187 -20.10 6.77 -13.63
CA ARG A 187 -20.56 5.95 -12.50
C ARG A 187 -20.30 4.47 -12.71
N THR A 188 -19.48 4.13 -13.66
CA THR A 188 -19.28 2.77 -14.12
C THR A 188 -17.83 2.35 -13.92
N LEU A 189 -17.63 1.16 -13.36
CA LEU A 189 -16.36 0.46 -13.42
C LEU A 189 -16.39 -0.51 -14.58
N TYR A 190 -15.43 -0.41 -15.47
CA TYR A 190 -15.17 -1.33 -16.55
C TYR A 190 -13.97 -2.22 -16.20
N SER A 191 -14.17 -3.52 -16.26
CA SER A 191 -13.13 -4.55 -16.00
C SER A 191 -12.87 -5.32 -17.29
N TYR A 192 -11.71 -5.09 -17.91
CA TYR A 192 -11.30 -5.77 -19.13
C TYR A 192 -10.41 -6.95 -18.79
N LEU A 193 -10.65 -8.10 -19.42
CA LEU A 193 -9.83 -9.29 -19.24
C LEU A 193 -8.58 -9.22 -20.12
N LEU A 194 -7.42 -9.41 -19.52
CA LEU A 194 -6.15 -9.65 -20.19
C LEU A 194 -5.70 -11.07 -19.88
N ASP A 195 -5.79 -11.97 -20.88
CA ASP A 195 -5.44 -13.37 -20.75
C ASP A 195 -4.32 -13.81 -21.70
N SER A 196 -4.16 -15.12 -21.90
CA SER A 196 -3.17 -15.69 -22.80
C SER A 196 -3.35 -15.31 -24.28
N THR A 197 -4.50 -14.80 -24.67
CA THR A 197 -4.78 -14.34 -26.04
C THR A 197 -4.59 -12.83 -26.21
N GLY A 198 -4.34 -12.11 -25.12
CA GLY A 198 -4.19 -10.67 -25.05
C GLY A 198 -5.39 -9.98 -24.40
N LEU A 199 -5.52 -8.67 -24.65
CA LEU A 199 -6.61 -7.87 -24.10
C LEU A 199 -7.92 -8.10 -24.85
N VAL A 200 -8.97 -8.50 -24.13
CA VAL A 200 -10.35 -8.55 -24.67
C VAL A 200 -10.92 -7.13 -24.64
N ASN A 201 -10.74 -6.40 -25.73
CA ASN A 201 -10.88 -4.95 -25.80
C ASN A 201 -12.31 -4.41 -25.94
N ASN A 202 -13.30 -5.23 -26.23
CA ASN A 202 -14.68 -4.78 -26.56
C ASN A 202 -15.78 -5.48 -25.76
N SER A 203 -15.44 -6.13 -24.68
CA SER A 203 -16.38 -6.90 -23.87
C SER A 203 -16.04 -6.82 -22.38
N PRO A 204 -16.08 -5.61 -21.79
CA PRO A 204 -15.78 -5.46 -20.36
C PRO A 204 -16.87 -6.04 -19.48
N VAL A 205 -16.48 -6.46 -18.29
CA VAL A 205 -17.41 -6.69 -17.19
C VAL A 205 -17.75 -5.34 -16.56
N ILE A 206 -19.04 -5.08 -16.34
CA ILE A 206 -19.53 -3.77 -15.90
C ILE A 206 -20.04 -3.85 -14.46
N SER A 207 -19.69 -2.84 -13.64
CA SER A 207 -20.23 -2.65 -12.30
C SER A 207 -20.62 -1.18 -12.08
N ASN A 208 -21.78 -0.95 -11.42
CA ASN A 208 -22.23 0.38 -11.06
C ASN A 208 -21.56 0.81 -9.74
N LEU A 209 -20.98 2.02 -9.74
CA LEU A 209 -20.31 2.61 -8.56
C LEU A 209 -21.30 3.21 -7.54
N ASN A 210 -22.60 3.20 -7.80
CA ASN A 210 -23.65 3.75 -6.91
C ASN A 210 -23.40 5.18 -6.43
N ILE A 211 -22.61 5.94 -7.18
CA ILE A 211 -22.28 7.31 -6.83
C ILE A 211 -23.53 8.19 -7.03
N GLY A 212 -23.93 8.96 -6.00
CA GLY A 212 -25.14 9.78 -6.02
C GLY A 212 -25.18 10.81 -7.14
N ASN A 213 -26.16 11.73 -7.15
CA ASN A 213 -26.38 12.75 -8.19
C ASN A 213 -25.26 13.80 -8.26
N ILE A 214 -24.02 13.36 -8.46
CA ILE A 214 -22.90 14.24 -8.76
C ILE A 214 -22.92 14.47 -10.27
N ASN A 215 -22.72 15.73 -10.68
CA ASN A 215 -22.75 16.10 -12.08
C ASN A 215 -21.71 15.27 -12.86
N PRO A 216 -22.10 14.48 -13.87
CA PRO A 216 -21.19 13.58 -14.62
C PRO A 216 -19.96 14.27 -15.18
N SER A 217 -20.08 15.53 -15.59
CA SER A 217 -18.97 16.33 -16.13
C SER A 217 -17.82 16.56 -15.13
N PHE A 218 -17.99 16.27 -13.84
CA PHE A 218 -16.94 16.39 -12.83
C PHE A 218 -16.08 15.12 -12.68
N PHE A 219 -16.58 13.93 -13.06
CA PHE A 219 -15.85 12.67 -12.92
C PHE A 219 -14.73 12.47 -13.93
N THR A 220 -14.82 13.13 -15.07
CA THR A 220 -13.86 12.97 -16.16
C THR A 220 -12.49 13.60 -15.87
N HIS A 221 -12.34 14.37 -14.78
CA HIS A 221 -11.16 15.20 -14.63
C HIS A 221 -10.10 14.64 -13.70
N HIS A 222 -10.44 13.96 -12.61
CA HIS A 222 -9.45 13.50 -11.64
C HIS A 222 -9.98 12.30 -10.86
N SER A 223 -9.74 11.09 -11.34
CA SER A 223 -10.07 9.88 -10.60
C SER A 223 -8.83 9.03 -10.36
N TYR A 224 -8.70 8.50 -9.15
CA TYR A 224 -7.73 7.49 -8.78
C TYR A 224 -8.44 6.19 -8.43
N LEU A 225 -7.87 5.11 -8.90
CA LEU A 225 -8.35 3.77 -8.62
C LEU A 225 -7.21 2.96 -8.01
N LYS A 226 -7.47 2.29 -6.88
CA LYS A 226 -6.46 1.47 -6.21
C LYS A 226 -7.06 0.18 -5.73
N ALA A 227 -6.44 -0.93 -6.08
CA ALA A 227 -6.79 -2.23 -5.54
C ALA A 227 -5.91 -2.57 -4.33
N SER A 228 -6.50 -3.17 -3.31
CA SER A 228 -5.75 -3.70 -2.19
C SER A 228 -4.97 -4.96 -2.59
N PRO A 229 -3.98 -5.39 -1.82
CA PRO A 229 -3.56 -6.79 -1.83
C PRO A 229 -4.78 -7.73 -1.74
N ARG A 230 -4.65 -8.94 -2.31
CA ARG A 230 -5.72 -9.93 -2.23
C ARG A 230 -5.95 -10.33 -0.77
N LEU A 231 -7.21 -10.32 -0.35
CA LEU A 231 -7.62 -10.79 0.97
C LEU A 231 -7.46 -12.31 1.08
N SER A 232 -7.47 -12.83 2.30
CA SER A 232 -7.43 -14.27 2.52
C SER A 232 -8.61 -14.97 1.82
N ASN A 233 -8.45 -16.24 1.46
CA ASN A 233 -9.49 -17.05 0.85
C ASN A 233 -10.75 -17.19 1.74
N CYS A 234 -10.67 -16.76 3.00
CA CYS A 234 -11.78 -16.75 3.97
C CYS A 234 -12.67 -15.52 3.87
N SER A 235 -12.26 -14.51 3.09
CA SER A 235 -13.06 -13.31 2.90
C SER A 235 -14.23 -13.57 1.94
N ALA A 236 -15.32 -12.82 2.13
CA ALA A 236 -16.49 -12.91 1.25
C ALA A 236 -16.20 -12.38 -0.17
N PHE A 237 -15.14 -11.59 -0.32
CA PHE A 237 -14.65 -11.00 -1.56
C PHE A 237 -13.11 -11.02 -1.58
N SER A 238 -12.50 -10.78 -2.73
CA SER A 238 -11.06 -10.96 -2.92
C SER A 238 -10.22 -9.73 -2.63
N ASN A 239 -10.71 -8.53 -2.95
CA ASN A 239 -9.98 -7.29 -2.80
C ASN A 239 -10.89 -6.15 -2.35
N TYR A 240 -10.33 -5.18 -1.64
CA TYR A 240 -10.90 -3.85 -1.61
C TYR A 240 -10.48 -3.09 -2.87
N LEU A 241 -11.39 -2.27 -3.39
CA LEU A 241 -11.14 -1.33 -4.47
C LEU A 241 -11.48 0.07 -3.98
N SER A 242 -10.48 0.94 -3.83
CA SER A 242 -10.72 2.34 -3.51
C SER A 242 -10.83 3.16 -4.78
N PHE A 243 -11.82 4.03 -4.82
CA PHE A 243 -12.07 5.01 -5.85
C PHE A 243 -12.07 6.40 -5.22
N THR A 244 -11.31 7.32 -5.81
CA THR A 244 -11.26 8.71 -5.36
C THR A 244 -11.55 9.62 -6.55
N SER A 245 -12.53 10.50 -6.41
CA SER A 245 -12.85 11.52 -7.40
C SER A 245 -12.53 12.90 -6.85
N VAL A 246 -11.77 13.68 -7.60
CA VAL A 246 -11.47 15.09 -7.29
C VAL A 246 -12.29 15.97 -8.22
N GLY A 247 -13.32 16.62 -7.69
CA GLY A 247 -14.16 17.57 -8.41
C GLY A 247 -13.81 19.03 -8.10
N ASN A 248 -14.14 19.94 -8.98
CA ASN A 248 -14.08 21.37 -8.71
C ASN A 248 -15.29 21.77 -7.84
N ASN A 249 -15.01 22.15 -6.59
CA ASN A 249 -15.94 22.73 -5.63
C ASN A 249 -16.95 21.79 -4.95
N SER A 250 -16.74 21.54 -3.67
CA SER A 250 -17.70 21.18 -2.61
C SER A 250 -18.11 19.72 -2.43
N TYR A 251 -17.92 18.82 -3.39
CA TYR A 251 -18.32 17.41 -3.23
C TYR A 251 -17.22 16.45 -3.74
N ASN A 252 -16.18 16.29 -2.95
CA ASN A 252 -15.19 15.25 -3.19
C ASN A 252 -15.58 14.01 -2.40
N GLU A 253 -15.70 12.89 -3.08
CA GLU A 253 -16.11 11.64 -2.48
C GLU A 253 -15.11 10.56 -2.85
N SER A 254 -14.62 9.86 -1.83
CA SER A 254 -13.86 8.63 -1.99
C SER A 254 -14.71 7.47 -1.56
N ARG A 255 -14.58 6.34 -2.21
CA ARG A 255 -15.30 5.11 -1.87
C ARG A 255 -14.36 3.93 -1.81
N VAL A 256 -14.71 2.97 -0.96
CA VAL A 256 -14.08 1.66 -0.92
C VAL A 256 -15.16 0.62 -1.16
N TYR A 257 -14.92 -0.24 -2.12
CA TYR A 257 -15.83 -1.31 -2.51
C TYR A 257 -15.19 -2.67 -2.26
N SER A 258 -16.02 -3.68 -2.08
CA SER A 258 -15.62 -5.08 -2.24
C SER A 258 -15.58 -5.46 -3.72
N PHE A 259 -14.53 -6.17 -4.12
CA PHE A 259 -14.29 -6.61 -5.49
C PHE A 259 -14.02 -8.12 -5.52
N ASP A 260 -14.57 -8.80 -6.52
CA ASP A 260 -14.40 -10.24 -6.76
C ASP A 260 -13.50 -10.45 -7.97
N ASP A 261 -12.29 -10.94 -7.74
CA ASP A 261 -11.28 -11.20 -8.75
C ASP A 261 -11.60 -12.40 -9.66
N SER A 262 -12.58 -13.21 -9.30
CA SER A 262 -13.04 -14.32 -10.16
C SER A 262 -14.01 -13.86 -11.24
N THR A 263 -14.77 -12.80 -10.98
CA THR A 263 -15.81 -12.29 -11.88
C THR A 263 -15.52 -10.92 -12.46
N GLY A 264 -14.56 -10.18 -11.89
CA GLY A 264 -14.25 -8.80 -12.28
C GLY A 264 -15.30 -7.78 -11.83
N LYS A 265 -16.13 -8.11 -10.83
CA LYS A 265 -17.26 -7.27 -10.38
C LYS A 265 -17.05 -6.68 -9.00
N ILE A 266 -17.60 -5.48 -8.81
CA ILE A 266 -17.89 -4.96 -7.47
C ILE A 266 -19.03 -5.84 -6.88
N THR A 267 -18.84 -6.23 -5.62
CA THR A 267 -19.87 -6.96 -4.86
C THR A 267 -20.57 -6.02 -3.87
N ASN A 268 -21.59 -6.53 -3.18
CA ASN A 268 -22.35 -5.75 -2.21
C ASN A 268 -21.92 -6.04 -0.76
N ASP A 269 -20.81 -6.75 -0.56
CA ASP A 269 -20.38 -7.18 0.78
C ASP A 269 -19.80 -6.04 1.63
N TYR A 270 -19.17 -5.06 0.96
CA TYR A 270 -18.54 -3.91 1.63
C TYR A 270 -18.64 -2.65 0.76
N GLU A 271 -19.09 -1.55 1.36
CA GLU A 271 -19.04 -0.22 0.77
C GLU A 271 -18.77 0.82 1.87
N LEU A 272 -17.72 1.62 1.71
CA LEU A 272 -17.41 2.75 2.57
C LEU A 272 -17.40 4.02 1.73
N VAL A 273 -18.28 4.97 2.07
CA VAL A 273 -18.32 6.30 1.47
C VAL A 273 -17.57 7.27 2.38
N ILE A 274 -16.59 7.97 1.83
CA ILE A 274 -15.76 8.92 2.56
C ILE A 274 -15.91 10.29 1.91
N ALA A 275 -16.58 11.21 2.62
CA ALA A 275 -16.69 12.60 2.20
C ALA A 275 -15.50 13.40 2.75
N THR A 276 -14.71 14.02 1.89
CA THR A 276 -13.54 14.83 2.27
C THR A 276 -13.56 16.17 1.54
N LEU A 277 -12.67 17.10 1.93
CA LEU A 277 -12.55 18.37 1.23
C LEU A 277 -11.79 18.22 -0.09
N ASN A 278 -10.67 17.52 -0.09
CA ASN A 278 -9.86 17.28 -1.30
C ASN A 278 -9.06 15.97 -1.14
N PRO A 279 -9.67 14.79 -1.35
CA PRO A 279 -8.91 13.55 -1.39
C PRO A 279 -8.15 13.47 -2.70
N PHE A 280 -6.87 13.09 -2.66
CA PHE A 280 -6.10 12.86 -3.87
C PHE A 280 -5.77 11.38 -4.05
N LEU A 281 -5.23 10.75 -3.02
CA LEU A 281 -4.61 9.43 -3.14
C LEU A 281 -5.03 8.51 -2.00
N THR A 282 -5.08 7.23 -2.33
CA THR A 282 -5.27 6.15 -1.36
C THR A 282 -4.23 5.06 -1.58
N GLU A 283 -3.84 4.38 -0.49
CA GLU A 283 -3.03 3.18 -0.53
C GLU A 283 -3.43 2.24 0.61
N PHE A 284 -3.42 0.96 0.34
CA PHE A 284 -3.68 -0.07 1.34
C PHE A 284 -2.37 -0.55 1.96
N ASN A 285 -2.41 -0.89 3.25
CA ASN A 285 -1.31 -1.60 3.87
C ASN A 285 -1.16 -3.03 3.31
N SER A 286 -0.10 -3.74 3.71
CA SER A 286 0.22 -5.06 3.16
C SER A 286 -0.85 -6.13 3.44
N THR A 287 -1.59 -5.99 4.54
CA THR A 287 -2.64 -6.91 4.97
C THR A 287 -4.04 -6.52 4.50
N SER A 288 -4.20 -5.40 3.80
CA SER A 288 -5.50 -4.85 3.37
C SER A 288 -6.44 -4.47 4.52
N SER A 289 -5.94 -4.39 5.74
CA SER A 289 -6.72 -4.05 6.94
C SER A 289 -6.84 -2.55 7.16
N ILE A 290 -5.91 -1.75 6.63
CA ILE A 290 -5.84 -0.31 6.80
C ILE A 290 -5.77 0.36 5.43
N LEU A 291 -6.64 1.36 5.22
CA LEU A 291 -6.57 2.29 4.09
C LEU A 291 -5.92 3.59 4.55
N TYR A 292 -4.82 3.97 3.93
CA TYR A 292 -4.23 5.29 4.04
C TYR A 292 -4.84 6.21 3.00
N MET A 293 -5.19 7.42 3.39
CA MET A 293 -5.76 8.44 2.52
C MET A 293 -5.01 9.75 2.70
N GLY A 294 -4.44 10.26 1.61
CA GLY A 294 -3.77 11.55 1.53
C GLY A 294 -4.61 12.56 0.78
N GLY A 295 -4.55 13.82 1.21
CA GLY A 295 -5.30 14.89 0.58
C GLY A 295 -4.71 16.25 0.87
N TYR A 296 -5.44 17.29 0.44
CA TYR A 296 -5.14 18.68 0.74
C TYR A 296 -6.21 19.21 1.71
N GLU A 297 -5.79 19.62 2.90
CA GLU A 297 -6.58 20.49 3.75
C GLU A 297 -5.93 21.88 3.77
N PRO A 298 -6.72 22.98 3.75
CA PRO A 298 -6.14 24.32 3.81
C PRO A 298 -5.22 24.48 5.02
N GLY A 299 -3.92 24.62 4.76
CA GLY A 299 -2.89 24.82 5.77
C GLY A 299 -2.15 23.56 6.23
N VAL A 300 -2.56 22.34 5.86
CA VAL A 300 -1.86 21.09 6.24
C VAL A 300 -2.12 20.00 5.19
N GLY A 301 -1.09 19.28 4.77
CA GLY A 301 -1.27 18.02 4.04
C GLY A 301 -1.91 16.97 4.96
N ALA A 302 -3.16 16.60 4.70
CA ALA A 302 -3.88 15.64 5.53
C ALA A 302 -3.52 14.20 5.16
N LEU A 303 -3.23 13.38 6.16
CA LEU A 303 -3.02 11.95 6.01
C LEU A 303 -3.80 11.19 7.09
N TYR A 304 -4.68 10.31 6.66
CA TYR A 304 -5.55 9.52 7.52
C TYR A 304 -5.29 8.03 7.36
N ALA A 305 -5.48 7.28 8.43
CA ALA A 305 -5.55 5.83 8.46
C ALA A 305 -6.96 5.38 8.85
N ILE A 306 -7.56 4.52 8.04
CA ILE A 306 -8.91 3.98 8.26
C ILE A 306 -8.77 2.48 8.47
N ASN A 307 -9.23 1.98 9.61
CA ASN A 307 -9.25 0.55 9.90
C ASN A 307 -10.49 -0.07 9.24
N LEU A 308 -10.27 -0.81 8.15
CA LEU A 308 -11.34 -1.41 7.35
C LEU A 308 -12.00 -2.60 8.05
N GLU A 309 -11.25 -3.35 8.84
CA GLU A 309 -11.75 -4.54 9.55
C GLU A 309 -12.61 -4.17 10.77
N ALA A 310 -12.16 -3.17 11.54
CA ALA A 310 -12.87 -2.73 12.73
C ALA A 310 -14.05 -1.77 12.41
N SER A 311 -14.10 -1.21 11.20
CA SER A 311 -15.20 -0.32 10.78
C SER A 311 -16.47 -1.13 10.51
N THR A 312 -17.58 -0.66 11.05
CA THR A 312 -18.92 -1.26 10.92
C THR A 312 -19.95 -0.22 10.54
N ASN A 313 -21.19 -0.62 10.23
CA ASN A 313 -22.28 0.28 9.88
C ASN A 313 -22.56 1.36 10.94
N ASN A 314 -22.23 1.09 12.21
CA ASN A 314 -22.47 2.00 13.34
C ASN A 314 -21.18 2.64 13.88
N ASN A 315 -20.02 2.20 13.42
CA ASN A 315 -18.73 2.67 13.93
C ASN A 315 -17.66 2.60 12.84
N ILE A 316 -17.14 3.76 12.45
CA ILE A 316 -16.02 3.88 11.53
C ILE A 316 -14.80 4.27 12.33
N VAL A 317 -13.77 3.42 12.28
CA VAL A 317 -12.53 3.60 13.03
C VAL A 317 -11.50 4.26 12.14
N TYR A 318 -11.08 5.46 12.49
CA TYR A 318 -10.04 6.19 11.77
C TYR A 318 -9.13 6.98 12.70
N SER A 319 -7.91 7.26 12.24
CA SER A 319 -6.93 8.10 12.94
C SER A 319 -6.24 9.03 11.96
N SER A 320 -5.67 10.11 12.47
CA SER A 320 -4.78 10.97 11.69
C SER A 320 -3.35 10.46 11.86
N VAL A 321 -2.57 10.46 10.78
CA VAL A 321 -1.15 10.13 10.80
C VAL A 321 -0.40 11.46 10.73
N TYR A 322 0.36 11.78 11.77
CA TYR A 322 1.14 13.01 11.85
C TYR A 322 2.63 12.70 11.90
N PRO A 323 3.48 13.58 11.35
CA PRO A 323 4.92 13.45 11.53
C PRO A 323 5.27 13.60 13.01
N ILE A 324 6.14 12.75 13.49
CA ILE A 324 6.72 12.90 14.83
C ILE A 324 7.65 14.13 14.82
N ASN A 325 7.39 15.08 15.71
CA ASN A 325 8.28 16.22 16.01
C ASN A 325 8.50 17.26 14.90
N HIS A 326 7.59 17.44 13.94
CA HIS A 326 7.70 18.53 12.97
C HIS A 326 6.64 19.61 13.17
N THR A 327 7.06 20.82 13.48
CA THR A 327 6.22 22.02 13.58
C THR A 327 5.85 22.63 12.23
N SER A 328 6.37 22.08 11.14
CA SER A 328 6.08 22.55 9.78
C SER A 328 6.13 21.38 8.79
N ILE A 329 4.98 20.73 8.56
CA ILE A 329 4.78 20.05 7.29
C ILE A 329 4.72 21.16 6.23
N PRO A 330 5.42 21.04 5.09
CA PRO A 330 5.17 21.95 3.96
C PRO A 330 3.66 21.97 3.70
N TYR A 331 3.08 23.15 3.48
CA TYR A 331 1.65 23.36 3.18
C TYR A 331 1.23 22.78 1.82
N THR A 332 1.68 21.57 1.50
CA THR A 332 1.57 20.96 0.19
C THR A 332 0.76 19.68 0.27
N ALA A 333 -0.01 19.44 -0.76
CA ALA A 333 -0.79 18.21 -0.91
C ALA A 333 0.11 16.96 -0.92
N VAL A 334 -0.44 15.83 -0.50
CA VAL A 334 0.11 14.52 -0.81
C VAL A 334 -0.10 14.29 -2.30
N GLU A 335 0.95 14.26 -3.10
CA GLU A 335 0.89 14.12 -4.56
C GLU A 335 1.32 12.73 -5.05
N GLY A 336 2.03 11.98 -4.23
CA GLY A 336 2.39 10.58 -4.47
C GLY A 336 2.15 9.74 -3.21
N MET A 337 1.56 8.58 -3.37
CA MET A 337 1.43 7.57 -2.30
C MET A 337 1.45 6.20 -2.94
N GLN A 338 2.40 5.37 -2.54
CA GLN A 338 2.55 4.03 -3.09
C GLN A 338 3.22 3.10 -2.09
N ARG A 339 2.65 1.92 -1.93
CA ARG A 339 3.26 0.81 -1.22
C ARG A 339 4.32 0.16 -2.12
N ASN A 340 5.51 -0.11 -1.56
CA ASN A 340 6.54 -0.87 -2.27
C ASN A 340 6.29 -2.39 -2.20
N LYS A 341 7.14 -3.16 -2.86
CA LYS A 341 7.08 -4.64 -2.86
C LYS A 341 7.21 -5.27 -1.45
N ASP A 342 7.85 -4.57 -0.53
CA ASP A 342 8.12 -5.04 0.83
C ASP A 342 7.03 -4.64 1.85
N GLY A 343 6.00 -3.92 1.40
CA GLY A 343 4.88 -3.47 2.23
C GLY A 343 5.03 -2.08 2.84
N ASP A 344 6.18 -1.44 2.67
CA ASP A 344 6.41 -0.07 3.12
C ASP A 344 5.63 0.92 2.26
N ILE A 345 5.02 1.94 2.86
CA ILE A 345 4.27 2.97 2.14
C ILE A 345 5.09 4.26 2.09
N TYR A 346 5.36 4.71 0.87
CA TYR A 346 6.06 5.97 0.61
C TYR A 346 5.07 7.06 0.20
N ILE A 347 5.40 8.29 0.60
CA ILE A 347 4.60 9.48 0.34
C ILE A 347 5.50 10.55 -0.26
N GLN A 348 4.99 11.22 -1.30
CA GLN A 348 5.58 12.42 -1.86
C GLN A 348 4.68 13.61 -1.57
N TYR A 349 5.21 14.59 -0.86
CA TYR A 349 4.59 15.90 -0.73
C TYR A 349 5.04 16.80 -1.89
N GLY A 350 4.14 17.58 -2.44
CA GLY A 350 4.44 18.46 -3.56
C GLY A 350 5.60 19.40 -3.25
N TYR A 351 6.48 19.60 -4.25
CA TYR A 351 7.68 20.45 -4.16
C TYR A 351 8.72 20.02 -3.11
N ASN A 352 8.66 18.80 -2.59
CA ASN A 352 9.67 18.29 -1.67
C ASN A 352 10.70 17.43 -2.41
N TYR A 353 11.97 17.62 -2.08
CA TYR A 353 13.10 16.82 -2.60
C TYR A 353 13.29 15.49 -1.84
N SER A 354 12.35 15.10 -1.02
CA SER A 354 12.45 13.87 -0.24
C SER A 354 11.18 13.06 -0.31
N ALA A 355 11.30 11.76 -0.52
CA ALA A 355 10.23 10.82 -0.27
C ALA A 355 10.12 10.57 1.25
N SER A 356 8.91 10.68 1.77
CA SER A 356 8.58 10.33 3.15
C SER A 356 8.16 8.88 3.23
N LYS A 357 8.26 8.26 4.40
CA LYS A 357 7.86 6.88 4.65
C LYS A 357 6.89 6.80 5.83
N ILE A 358 5.80 6.05 5.68
CA ILE A 358 4.96 5.68 6.81
C ILE A 358 5.65 4.55 7.57
N LEU A 359 5.97 4.80 8.83
CA LEU A 359 6.49 3.79 9.74
C LEU A 359 5.34 3.03 10.39
N ASN A 360 5.50 1.72 10.56
CA ASN A 360 4.48 0.81 11.11
C ASN A 360 3.13 0.85 10.36
N PRO A 361 3.10 0.73 9.03
CA PRO A 361 1.87 0.88 8.25
C PRO A 361 0.82 -0.20 8.56
N ASP A 362 1.22 -1.33 9.13
CA ASP A 362 0.32 -2.44 9.47
C ASP A 362 -0.23 -2.35 10.91
N VAL A 363 0.15 -1.30 11.66
CA VAL A 363 -0.30 -1.10 13.05
C VAL A 363 -1.25 0.09 13.13
N TYR A 364 -2.55 -0.20 13.24
CA TYR A 364 -3.56 0.86 13.37
C TYR A 364 -3.32 1.69 14.65
N GLY A 365 -3.28 3.02 14.49
CA GLY A 365 -2.98 3.95 15.60
C GLY A 365 -1.50 4.01 16.01
N GLY A 366 -0.66 3.15 15.45
CA GLY A 366 0.80 3.15 15.66
C GLY A 366 1.59 3.70 14.48
N ALA A 367 0.92 4.03 13.38
CA ALA A 367 1.55 4.60 12.21
C ALA A 367 2.08 6.01 12.48
N THR A 368 3.30 6.26 12.06
CA THR A 368 3.97 7.55 12.14
C THR A 368 4.66 7.86 10.82
N LEU A 369 5.13 9.09 10.63
CA LEU A 369 5.69 9.54 9.37
C LEU A 369 7.15 9.98 9.54
N ASP A 370 8.05 9.37 8.75
CA ASP A 370 9.40 9.86 8.51
C ASP A 370 9.37 10.73 7.24
N LEU A 371 9.51 12.06 7.43
CA LEU A 371 9.36 13.06 6.36
C LEU A 371 10.50 13.08 5.35
N TYR A 372 11.69 12.64 5.73
CA TYR A 372 12.92 12.79 4.95
C TYR A 372 13.63 11.46 4.73
N ASN A 373 12.87 10.39 4.57
CA ASN A 373 13.40 9.03 4.50
C ASN A 373 14.39 8.83 3.35
N ILE A 374 14.06 9.34 2.14
CA ILE A 374 14.94 9.26 0.97
C ILE A 374 15.10 10.63 0.34
N TYR A 375 16.33 11.14 0.26
CA TYR A 375 16.64 12.41 -0.38
C TYR A 375 16.81 12.24 -1.89
N LEU A 376 15.97 12.92 -2.68
CA LEU A 376 15.84 12.75 -4.14
C LEU A 376 16.52 13.85 -4.96
N HIS A 377 17.07 14.91 -4.32
CA HIS A 377 17.67 16.04 -5.03
C HIS A 377 18.75 15.61 -6.03
N PRO A 378 18.81 16.15 -7.27
CA PRO A 378 18.01 17.30 -7.75
C PRO A 378 16.58 16.96 -8.24
N GLY A 379 16.17 15.70 -8.15
CA GLY A 379 14.85 15.28 -8.59
C GLY A 379 13.72 15.75 -7.67
N VAL A 380 12.59 16.16 -8.26
CA VAL A 380 11.35 16.54 -7.58
C VAL A 380 10.23 15.71 -8.17
N GLY A 381 10.09 14.47 -7.72
CA GLY A 381 8.97 13.64 -8.13
C GLY A 381 7.66 14.06 -7.45
N ARG A 382 6.52 13.85 -8.12
CA ARG A 382 5.19 14.10 -7.56
C ARG A 382 4.31 12.86 -7.51
N SER A 383 4.53 11.89 -8.40
CA SER A 383 3.76 10.65 -8.44
C SER A 383 4.70 9.47 -8.44
N PHE A 384 4.33 8.42 -7.72
CA PHE A 384 5.05 7.15 -7.77
C PHE A 384 4.43 6.20 -8.80
N PRO A 385 5.21 5.32 -9.45
CA PRO A 385 4.68 4.31 -10.35
C PRO A 385 3.84 3.30 -9.57
N GLN A 386 2.75 2.82 -10.18
CA GLN A 386 2.00 1.70 -9.63
C GLN A 386 2.83 0.42 -9.70
N LEU A 387 2.60 -0.49 -8.75
CA LEU A 387 3.24 -1.79 -8.78
C LEU A 387 2.77 -2.60 -10.01
N VAL A 388 3.72 -3.21 -10.69
CA VAL A 388 3.43 -4.21 -11.72
C VAL A 388 2.92 -5.47 -11.03
N PRO A 389 1.68 -5.89 -11.31
CA PRO A 389 1.12 -7.07 -10.67
C PRO A 389 1.77 -8.35 -11.22
N SER A 390 1.96 -9.32 -10.36
CA SER A 390 2.43 -10.65 -10.75
C SER A 390 1.30 -11.67 -10.72
N LEU A 391 1.33 -12.63 -11.65
CA LEU A 391 0.51 -13.83 -11.58
C LEU A 391 1.14 -14.78 -10.55
N SER A 392 0.74 -14.68 -9.32
CA SER A 392 0.99 -15.74 -8.36
C SER A 392 -0.09 -16.81 -8.58
N ALA A 393 0.31 -18.08 -8.66
CA ALA A 393 -0.66 -19.16 -8.51
C ALA A 393 -1.52 -18.85 -7.29
N SER A 394 -2.85 -18.97 -7.42
CA SER A 394 -3.89 -18.50 -6.50
C SER A 394 -3.80 -19.07 -5.09
N THR A 395 -2.71 -18.74 -4.40
CA THR A 395 -2.54 -18.96 -2.97
C THR A 395 -2.85 -17.63 -2.32
N GLY A 396 -3.97 -17.55 -1.65
CA GLY A 396 -4.53 -16.34 -1.06
C GLY A 396 -3.53 -15.57 -0.19
N ALA A 397 -3.75 -14.25 -0.10
CA ALA A 397 -2.90 -13.23 0.47
C ALA A 397 -1.53 -13.07 -0.24
N HIS A 398 -1.15 -11.85 -0.53
CA HIS A 398 0.13 -11.48 -1.15
C HIS A 398 1.27 -11.77 -0.16
N CYS A 399 1.61 -13.04 -0.03
CA CYS A 399 2.68 -13.49 0.81
C CYS A 399 3.95 -13.52 -0.02
N ILE A 400 4.88 -12.63 0.28
CA ILE A 400 6.22 -12.72 -0.32
C ILE A 400 6.80 -14.10 -0.01
N PRO A 401 7.47 -14.75 -1.00
CA PRO A 401 8.00 -16.10 -0.78
C PRO A 401 9.02 -16.13 0.35
N ASP A 402 9.95 -15.19 0.35
CA ASP A 402 11.08 -15.15 1.28
C ASP A 402 11.39 -13.71 1.69
N LYS A 403 11.90 -13.50 2.89
CA LYS A 403 12.35 -12.20 3.40
C LYS A 403 13.74 -12.30 4.00
N ILE A 404 14.61 -11.35 3.63
CA ILE A 404 15.91 -11.17 4.26
C ILE A 404 15.88 -9.89 5.09
N LEU A 405 16.33 -9.97 6.33
CA LEU A 405 16.45 -8.86 7.28
C LEU A 405 17.93 -8.68 7.61
N GLN A 406 18.51 -7.52 7.30
CA GLN A 406 19.95 -7.25 7.42
C GLN A 406 20.30 -5.98 8.19
N ASN A 407 19.34 -5.04 8.33
CA ASN A 407 19.54 -3.76 9.00
C ASN A 407 18.84 -3.75 10.35
N PRO A 408 19.22 -2.84 11.28
CA PRO A 408 18.48 -2.65 12.51
C PRO A 408 16.98 -2.43 12.26
N GLU A 409 16.15 -3.06 13.08
CA GLU A 409 14.70 -2.99 12.95
C GLU A 409 14.19 -1.56 13.18
N GLN A 410 13.47 -1.04 12.20
CA GLN A 410 12.92 0.31 12.25
C GLN A 410 11.51 0.35 12.87
N ASN A 411 10.83 -0.79 12.94
CA ASN A 411 9.47 -0.88 13.43
C ASN A 411 9.47 -1.23 14.93
N MET A 412 8.65 -0.53 15.71
CA MET A 412 8.48 -0.84 17.14
C MET A 412 7.61 -2.08 17.36
N ASN A 413 6.58 -2.26 16.53
CA ASN A 413 5.69 -3.43 16.56
C ASN A 413 5.42 -3.86 15.13
N HIS A 414 5.88 -5.02 14.72
CA HIS A 414 5.71 -5.50 13.34
C HIS A 414 5.60 -7.02 13.28
N THR A 415 4.81 -7.49 12.31
CA THR A 415 4.72 -8.90 11.96
C THR A 415 5.19 -9.11 10.53
N TYR A 416 6.31 -9.78 10.37
CA TYR A 416 6.75 -10.31 9.09
C TYR A 416 6.04 -11.64 8.83
N GLN A 417 5.41 -11.79 7.66
CA GLN A 417 4.79 -13.04 7.25
C GLN A 417 5.19 -13.38 5.82
N VAL A 418 5.69 -14.59 5.59
CA VAL A 418 6.17 -15.06 4.30
C VAL A 418 5.71 -16.50 4.01
N ALA A 419 5.63 -16.83 2.73
CA ALA A 419 5.21 -18.18 2.30
C ALA A 419 6.25 -19.24 2.68
N ASN A 420 7.54 -18.95 2.57
CA ASN A 420 8.61 -19.93 2.75
C ASN A 420 9.56 -19.57 3.89
N THR A 421 10.47 -18.61 3.72
CA THR A 421 11.62 -18.44 4.61
C THR A 421 11.83 -16.99 5.03
N ILE A 422 12.06 -16.75 6.32
CA ILE A 422 12.64 -15.50 6.81
C ILE A 422 14.07 -15.77 7.24
N THR A 423 15.03 -14.99 6.71
CA THR A 423 16.43 -15.05 7.11
C THR A 423 16.85 -13.71 7.68
N ALA A 424 17.13 -13.66 8.97
CA ALA A 424 17.77 -12.51 9.59
C ALA A 424 19.28 -12.76 9.69
N LYS A 425 20.09 -11.78 9.31
CA LYS A 425 21.55 -11.92 9.25
C LYS A 425 22.27 -10.57 9.38
N ASP A 426 23.59 -10.65 9.42
CA ASP A 426 24.52 -9.53 9.43
C ASP A 426 24.24 -8.57 10.62
N ASN A 427 23.75 -7.37 10.34
CA ASN A 427 23.51 -6.33 11.33
C ASN A 427 22.03 -6.22 11.76
N TYR A 428 21.21 -7.24 11.50
CA TYR A 428 19.81 -7.18 11.94
C TYR A 428 19.74 -7.16 13.45
N LYS A 429 19.08 -6.13 13.98
CA LYS A 429 19.02 -5.85 15.42
C LYS A 429 17.60 -5.49 15.81
N ILE A 430 17.12 -6.09 16.89
CA ILE A 430 15.84 -5.73 17.52
C ILE A 430 16.15 -5.02 18.82
N ASP A 431 15.89 -3.72 18.86
CA ASP A 431 16.18 -2.90 20.05
C ASP A 431 15.19 -3.15 21.19
N ALA A 432 15.62 -2.80 22.41
CA ALA A 432 14.79 -2.89 23.60
C ALA A 432 13.49 -2.08 23.41
N GLY A 433 12.35 -2.71 23.73
CA GLY A 433 11.01 -2.15 23.59
C GLY A 433 10.32 -2.50 22.25
N ASN A 434 11.06 -3.01 21.26
CA ASN A 434 10.44 -3.49 20.02
C ASN A 434 9.77 -4.86 20.24
N ASN A 435 8.67 -5.08 19.51
CA ASN A 435 7.90 -6.32 19.54
C ASN A 435 7.76 -6.84 18.11
N ILE A 436 8.57 -7.82 17.75
CA ILE A 436 8.67 -8.33 16.38
C ILE A 436 8.21 -9.78 16.34
N THR A 437 7.26 -10.05 15.46
CA THR A 437 6.79 -11.40 15.15
C THR A 437 7.26 -11.78 13.76
N MET A 438 7.84 -12.96 13.60
CA MET A 438 8.19 -13.55 12.31
C MET A 438 7.36 -14.81 12.10
N LYS A 439 6.66 -14.88 10.97
CA LYS A 439 5.87 -16.03 10.53
C LYS A 439 6.37 -16.50 9.17
N ALA A 440 6.77 -17.74 9.05
CA ALA A 440 7.25 -18.33 7.80
C ALA A 440 6.66 -19.72 7.59
N GLY A 441 6.33 -20.06 6.35
CA GLY A 441 5.72 -21.37 6.06
C GLY A 441 6.67 -22.54 6.25
N ASN A 442 7.96 -22.35 6.01
CA ASN A 442 8.96 -23.42 6.06
C ASN A 442 10.04 -23.20 7.10
N ASN A 443 10.63 -21.99 7.18
CA ASN A 443 11.82 -21.80 7.99
C ASN A 443 12.00 -20.35 8.45
N ILE A 444 12.50 -20.17 9.67
CA ILE A 444 13.01 -18.89 10.18
C ILE A 444 14.44 -19.13 10.63
N THR A 445 15.40 -18.45 9.98
CA THR A 445 16.83 -18.58 10.26
C THR A 445 17.37 -17.28 10.83
N LEU A 446 17.97 -17.34 12.00
CA LEU A 446 18.76 -16.27 12.58
C LEU A 446 20.24 -16.63 12.42
N LEU A 447 20.94 -15.94 11.52
CA LEU A 447 22.36 -16.16 11.26
C LEU A 447 23.26 -15.36 12.22
N PRO A 448 24.55 -15.67 12.29
CA PRO A 448 25.50 -14.87 13.08
C PRO A 448 25.44 -13.39 12.72
N GLY A 449 25.51 -12.51 13.72
CA GLY A 449 25.38 -11.06 13.56
C GLY A 449 23.98 -10.49 13.87
N VAL A 450 22.98 -11.37 14.12
CA VAL A 450 21.67 -10.95 14.61
C VAL A 450 21.75 -10.67 16.11
N ASP A 451 21.26 -9.50 16.53
CA ASP A 451 21.22 -9.06 17.94
C ASP A 451 19.78 -8.78 18.37
N ILE A 452 19.28 -9.53 19.36
CA ILE A 452 17.98 -9.29 19.99
C ILE A 452 18.25 -8.79 21.40
N GLN A 453 18.06 -7.49 21.59
CA GLN A 453 18.44 -6.84 22.86
C GLN A 453 17.53 -7.25 24.03
N SER A 454 18.10 -7.21 25.23
CA SER A 454 17.33 -7.39 26.46
C SER A 454 16.23 -6.33 26.55
N GLY A 455 14.97 -6.77 26.72
CA GLY A 455 13.79 -5.91 26.70
C GLY A 455 13.08 -5.84 25.35
N ALA A 456 13.65 -6.41 24.27
CA ALA A 456 12.92 -6.68 23.05
C ALA A 456 12.01 -7.91 23.22
N ARG A 457 10.91 -7.94 22.45
CA ARG A 457 10.06 -9.13 22.28
C ARG A 457 10.24 -9.67 20.89
N TYR A 458 10.57 -10.93 20.78
CA TYR A 458 10.68 -11.64 19.52
C TYR A 458 9.85 -12.93 19.59
N LEU A 459 9.05 -13.18 18.55
CA LEU A 459 8.29 -14.41 18.37
C LEU A 459 8.51 -14.93 16.95
N GLY A 460 9.09 -16.11 16.81
CA GLY A 460 9.18 -16.84 15.54
C GLY A 460 8.20 -18.00 15.53
N THR A 461 7.35 -18.10 14.51
CA THR A 461 6.42 -19.22 14.32
C THR A 461 6.51 -19.77 12.90
N ILE A 462 6.49 -21.09 12.77
CA ILE A 462 6.35 -21.73 11.46
C ILE A 462 4.85 -21.77 11.16
N GLU A 463 4.41 -20.77 10.40
CA GLU A 463 3.03 -20.55 10.04
C GLU A 463 3.03 -19.88 8.65
N GLY A 464 2.57 -20.62 7.65
CA GLY A 464 2.45 -20.11 6.29
C GLY A 464 1.37 -19.03 6.18
N CYS A 465 1.29 -18.41 5.01
CA CYS A 465 0.33 -17.34 4.75
C CYS A 465 -1.10 -17.82 4.57
N GLU A 466 -1.33 -19.13 4.57
CA GLU A 466 -2.67 -19.71 4.38
C GLU A 466 -3.10 -20.54 5.57
N THR A 467 -4.18 -20.12 6.21
CA THR A 467 -5.05 -21.02 6.94
C THR A 467 -6.17 -21.47 5.98
N PRO A 468 -6.34 -22.78 5.74
CA PRO A 468 -7.51 -23.27 4.99
C PRO A 468 -8.79 -22.86 5.72
N CYS A 469 -9.68 -22.16 5.02
CA CYS A 469 -10.97 -21.77 5.58
C CYS A 469 -11.82 -22.97 5.88
N GLY A 470 -12.26 -23.15 7.11
CA GLY A 470 -13.33 -24.06 7.45
C GLY A 470 -14.62 -23.68 6.71
N ALA A 471 -15.35 -24.65 6.18
CA ALA A 471 -16.61 -24.44 5.46
C ALA A 471 -17.67 -23.64 6.26
N ALA A 472 -17.53 -23.53 7.58
CA ALA A 472 -18.39 -22.76 8.47
C ALA A 472 -18.09 -21.24 8.45
N GLU A 473 -16.86 -20.82 8.14
CA GLU A 473 -16.48 -19.40 8.17
C GLU A 473 -16.97 -18.63 6.94
N ARG A 474 -17.14 -19.30 5.81
CA ARG A 474 -17.65 -18.68 4.58
C ARG A 474 -19.14 -18.26 4.65
N LYS A 475 -19.93 -18.84 5.54
CA LYS A 475 -21.39 -18.62 5.62
C LYS A 475 -21.82 -17.45 6.50
N ASN A 476 -20.96 -16.91 7.36
CA ASN A 476 -21.37 -15.93 8.39
C ASN A 476 -20.99 -14.47 8.07
N LYS A 477 -20.52 -14.13 6.86
CA LYS A 477 -20.06 -12.76 6.53
C LYS A 477 -20.87 -12.05 5.45
N SER A 478 -22.12 -12.43 5.19
CA SER A 478 -22.93 -11.83 4.12
C SER A 478 -23.90 -10.73 4.58
N GLU A 479 -23.57 -9.94 5.59
CA GLU A 479 -24.31 -8.70 5.82
C GLU A 479 -23.66 -7.57 5.02
N LYS A 480 -24.44 -6.99 4.08
CA LYS A 480 -24.03 -5.81 3.32
C LYS A 480 -23.61 -4.70 4.28
N LYS A 481 -22.34 -4.33 4.23
CA LYS A 481 -21.80 -3.22 5.02
C LYS A 481 -21.74 -1.98 4.13
N SER A 482 -22.69 -1.07 4.28
CA SER A 482 -22.62 0.26 3.68
C SER A 482 -22.43 1.29 4.80
N MET A 483 -21.35 2.05 4.73
CA MET A 483 -20.88 2.95 5.77
C MET A 483 -20.60 4.33 5.22
N PHE A 484 -20.71 5.36 6.05
CA PHE A 484 -20.45 6.76 5.68
C PHE A 484 -19.53 7.44 6.69
N LEU A 485 -18.40 8.00 6.23
CA LEU A 485 -17.45 8.80 7.00
C LEU A 485 -17.39 10.22 6.44
N ASP A 486 -17.70 11.23 7.26
CA ASP A 486 -17.59 12.64 6.87
C ASP A 486 -16.38 13.30 7.54
N LEU A 487 -15.27 13.39 6.82
CA LEU A 487 -14.04 14.03 7.31
C LEU A 487 -14.08 15.56 7.20
N ARG A 488 -15.03 16.16 6.44
CA ARG A 488 -15.18 17.62 6.28
C ARG A 488 -15.56 18.30 7.57
N LYS A 489 -16.31 17.62 8.43
CA LYS A 489 -16.82 18.14 9.72
C LYS A 489 -15.75 18.28 10.80
N LYS A 490 -14.58 17.68 10.62
CA LYS A 490 -13.49 17.73 11.61
C LYS A 490 -12.94 19.16 11.80
N ASN A 491 -12.99 20.01 10.77
CA ASN A 491 -12.53 21.40 10.83
C ASN A 491 -13.60 22.41 11.26
N ALA A 492 -14.89 22.04 11.22
CA ALA A 492 -15.98 22.92 11.63
C ALA A 492 -16.32 22.85 13.13
N SER A 493 -15.85 21.84 13.85
CA SER A 493 -16.19 21.66 15.26
C SER A 493 -14.98 21.83 16.20
N LYS A 494 -14.45 23.07 16.26
CA LYS A 494 -14.00 23.58 17.57
C LYS A 494 -15.22 23.97 18.45
N THR A 495 -16.45 23.76 17.98
CA THR A 495 -17.69 23.97 18.72
C THR A 495 -18.63 22.79 18.48
N GLY A 496 -18.68 21.87 19.44
CA GLY A 496 -19.87 21.11 19.79
C GLY A 496 -20.38 20.01 18.84
N ILE A 497 -19.70 18.88 18.76
CA ILE A 497 -20.31 17.56 18.89
C ILE A 497 -19.37 16.76 19.78
N GLU A 498 -19.85 16.34 20.93
CA GLU A 498 -19.16 15.43 21.83
C GLU A 498 -18.87 14.09 21.10
N VAL A 499 -17.74 14.00 20.41
CA VAL A 499 -17.01 12.75 20.43
C VAL A 499 -16.58 12.62 21.89
N LYS A 500 -17.26 11.79 22.66
CA LYS A 500 -16.80 11.43 24.00
C LYS A 500 -15.38 10.93 23.83
N ASP A 501 -14.44 11.83 24.10
CA ASP A 501 -13.01 11.54 24.13
C ASP A 501 -12.82 10.51 25.24
N THR A 502 -12.74 9.23 24.85
CA THR A 502 -12.42 8.12 25.76
C THR A 502 -10.91 8.02 25.96
N SER A 503 -10.15 9.05 25.55
CA SER A 503 -8.70 9.04 25.74
C SER A 503 -8.38 9.00 27.23
N VAL A 504 -7.78 7.89 27.62
CA VAL A 504 -7.18 7.74 28.93
C VAL A 504 -5.79 8.36 28.86
N THR A 505 -5.50 9.39 29.63
CA THR A 505 -4.16 9.97 29.79
C THR A 505 -3.64 9.79 31.20
N ILE A 506 -2.32 9.68 31.35
CA ILE A 506 -1.66 9.56 32.65
C ILE A 506 -0.67 10.71 32.84
N TYR A 507 -0.62 11.28 34.03
CA TYR A 507 0.31 12.39 34.35
C TYR A 507 0.56 12.49 35.85
N PRO A 508 1.71 13.09 36.25
CA PRO A 508 2.85 13.41 35.40
C PRO A 508 3.59 12.13 34.95
N ASN A 509 4.23 12.21 33.81
CA ASN A 509 5.15 11.16 33.37
C ASN A 509 6.45 11.85 32.88
N PRO A 510 7.56 11.70 33.58
CA PRO A 510 7.82 10.82 34.75
C PRO A 510 7.11 11.22 36.05
N ALA A 511 6.71 10.19 36.83
CA ALA A 511 6.02 10.32 38.13
C ALA A 511 6.97 10.14 39.31
N SER A 512 6.77 10.93 40.40
CA SER A 512 7.50 10.75 41.66
C SER A 512 6.68 9.99 42.69
N ASP A 513 5.53 10.49 43.10
CA ASP A 513 4.70 9.91 44.17
C ASP A 513 3.33 9.44 43.70
N ILE A 514 2.64 10.27 42.91
CA ILE A 514 1.30 9.99 42.40
C ILE A 514 1.30 10.08 40.89
N LEU A 515 0.70 9.09 40.26
CA LEU A 515 0.35 9.08 38.85
C LEU A 515 -1.16 9.24 38.74
N ASN A 516 -1.61 10.30 38.08
CA ASN A 516 -3.04 10.56 37.87
C ASN A 516 -3.50 9.97 36.55
N ILE A 517 -4.73 9.50 36.52
CA ILE A 517 -5.40 8.99 35.33
C ILE A 517 -6.51 9.99 34.96
N LYS A 518 -6.45 10.58 33.78
CA LYS A 518 -7.51 11.42 33.26
C LYS A 518 -8.30 10.65 32.22
N THR A 519 -9.57 10.41 32.48
CA THR A 519 -10.52 9.77 31.58
C THR A 519 -11.93 10.26 31.90
N GLN A 520 -12.83 10.19 30.92
CA GLN A 520 -14.27 10.46 31.12
C GLN A 520 -15.06 9.17 31.39
N ALA A 521 -14.47 8.01 31.14
CA ALA A 521 -15.09 6.73 31.43
C ALA A 521 -14.85 6.33 32.89
N LYS A 522 -15.80 5.62 33.49
CA LYS A 522 -15.64 5.07 34.83
C LYS A 522 -14.51 4.02 34.82
N ILE A 523 -13.53 4.19 35.72
CA ILE A 523 -12.45 3.25 35.90
C ILE A 523 -12.98 2.08 36.74
N ASN A 524 -12.86 0.87 36.23
CA ASN A 524 -13.26 -0.35 36.91
C ASN A 524 -12.07 -0.98 37.66
N GLU A 525 -10.89 -0.99 37.03
CA GLU A 525 -9.68 -1.59 37.62
C GLU A 525 -8.43 -0.89 37.04
N VAL A 526 -7.38 -0.84 37.88
CA VAL A 526 -6.05 -0.37 37.48
C VAL A 526 -5.01 -1.38 37.93
N GLU A 527 -4.16 -1.81 37.02
CA GLU A 527 -3.09 -2.76 37.27
C GLU A 527 -1.75 -2.13 36.85
N VAL A 528 -0.71 -2.38 37.68
CA VAL A 528 0.65 -1.93 37.37
C VAL A 528 1.57 -3.13 37.25
N TYR A 529 2.44 -3.11 36.23
CA TYR A 529 3.40 -4.18 35.96
C TYR A 529 4.81 -3.61 35.86
N ASP A 530 5.78 -4.35 36.36
CA ASP A 530 7.19 -4.06 36.14
C ASP A 530 7.62 -4.44 34.70
N LYS A 531 8.88 -4.16 34.38
CA LYS A 531 9.48 -4.48 33.06
C LYS A 531 9.55 -5.99 32.77
N SER A 532 9.39 -6.86 33.79
CA SER A 532 9.35 -8.31 33.59
C SER A 532 7.93 -8.84 33.35
N GLY A 533 6.92 -7.95 33.38
CA GLY A 533 5.50 -8.33 33.27
C GLY A 533 4.89 -8.83 34.57
N LYS A 534 5.58 -8.70 35.68
CA LYS A 534 5.06 -9.08 37.00
C LYS A 534 4.14 -7.98 37.51
N LYS A 535 2.90 -8.36 37.88
CA LYS A 535 1.93 -7.44 38.51
C LYS A 535 2.45 -6.98 39.87
N ILE A 536 2.45 -5.65 40.08
CA ILE A 536 2.86 -5.01 41.32
C ILE A 536 1.61 -4.45 41.99
N ASN A 537 1.49 -4.73 43.28
CA ASN A 537 0.38 -4.19 44.06
C ASN A 537 0.69 -2.74 44.45
N VAL A 538 -0.07 -1.79 43.96
CA VAL A 538 0.05 -0.36 44.24
C VAL A 538 -1.31 0.16 44.73
N PRO A 539 -1.34 1.07 45.75
CA PRO A 539 -2.60 1.66 46.19
C PRO A 539 -3.19 2.52 45.07
N VAL A 540 -4.44 2.24 44.74
CA VAL A 540 -5.20 3.02 43.75
C VAL A 540 -6.41 3.63 44.48
N ASN A 541 -6.62 4.94 44.30
CA ASN A 541 -7.76 5.66 44.83
C ASN A 541 -8.39 6.48 43.70
N ASN A 542 -9.51 5.96 43.19
CA ASN A 542 -10.22 6.50 42.02
C ASN A 542 -9.31 6.64 40.78
N ASP A 543 -8.90 7.85 40.47
CA ASP A 543 -8.08 8.24 39.33
C ASP A 543 -6.59 8.47 39.70
N LYS A 544 -6.17 8.10 40.94
CA LYS A 544 -4.82 8.30 41.46
C LYS A 544 -4.16 6.99 41.84
N VAL A 545 -2.97 6.77 41.30
CA VAL A 545 -2.13 5.62 41.57
C VAL A 545 -0.94 6.05 42.42
N ASN A 546 -0.79 5.50 43.61
CA ASN A 546 0.36 5.82 44.46
C ASN A 546 1.56 4.97 44.03
N VAL A 547 2.52 5.62 43.38
CA VAL A 547 3.76 5.01 42.89
C VAL A 547 4.98 5.34 43.74
N LYS A 548 4.80 5.98 44.89
CA LYS A 548 5.88 6.46 45.77
C LYS A 548 6.88 5.36 46.14
N ASN A 549 6.37 4.18 46.43
CA ASN A 549 7.19 3.05 46.92
C ASN A 549 7.77 2.20 45.77
N LEU A 550 7.52 2.56 44.52
CA LEU A 550 8.13 1.86 43.38
C LEU A 550 9.59 2.31 43.23
N PRO A 551 10.52 1.40 42.94
CA PRO A 551 11.87 1.75 42.54
C PRO A 551 11.86 2.64 41.27
N ALA A 552 12.88 3.47 41.09
CA ALA A 552 13.05 4.22 39.87
C ALA A 552 13.15 3.27 38.66
N GLY A 553 12.39 3.53 37.61
CA GLY A 553 12.36 2.65 36.47
C GLY A 553 11.11 2.82 35.59
N SER A 554 10.99 1.96 34.60
CA SER A 554 9.86 1.94 33.66
C SER A 554 8.83 0.90 34.06
N TYR A 555 7.56 1.28 34.01
CA TYR A 555 6.41 0.46 34.40
C TYR A 555 5.30 0.55 33.36
N LEU A 556 4.51 -0.51 33.24
CA LEU A 556 3.28 -0.54 32.46
C LEU A 556 2.09 -0.39 33.40
N ILE A 557 1.18 0.53 33.10
CA ILE A 557 -0.11 0.65 33.76
C ILE A 557 -1.22 0.23 32.80
N ARG A 558 -2.08 -0.68 33.23
CA ARG A 558 -3.26 -1.13 32.51
C ARG A 558 -4.49 -0.59 33.23
N ILE A 559 -5.32 0.14 32.49
CA ILE A 559 -6.50 0.84 33.02
C ILE A 559 -7.71 0.24 32.31
N ILE A 560 -8.56 -0.41 33.10
CA ILE A 560 -9.79 -1.06 32.64
C ILE A 560 -10.94 -0.13 32.99
N THR A 561 -11.61 0.38 31.96
CA THR A 561 -12.79 1.22 32.13
C THR A 561 -14.05 0.44 31.76
N GLU A 562 -15.22 1.02 32.00
CA GLU A 562 -16.52 0.47 31.58
C GLU A 562 -16.63 0.30 30.06
N LYS A 563 -15.75 0.95 29.29
CA LYS A 563 -15.82 1.00 27.82
C LYS A 563 -14.66 0.32 27.14
N ASP A 564 -13.45 0.38 27.74
CA ASP A 564 -12.24 -0.05 27.07
C ASP A 564 -11.13 -0.41 28.08
N THR A 565 -10.12 -1.13 27.59
CA THR A 565 -8.90 -1.45 28.34
C THR A 565 -7.71 -0.77 27.66
N VAL A 566 -7.05 0.15 28.36
CA VAL A 566 -5.93 0.93 27.86
C VAL A 566 -4.66 0.63 28.64
N SER A 567 -3.56 0.34 27.93
CA SER A 567 -2.24 0.18 28.53
C SER A 567 -1.35 1.38 28.20
N LYS A 568 -0.67 1.92 29.20
CA LYS A 568 0.26 3.06 29.08
C LYS A 568 1.56 2.74 29.80
N GLN A 569 2.64 3.30 29.33
CA GLN A 569 3.93 3.23 30.00
C GLN A 569 4.19 4.52 30.78
N PHE A 570 4.76 4.39 31.98
CA PHE A 570 5.24 5.54 32.75
C PHE A 570 6.61 5.28 33.33
N ILE A 571 7.33 6.36 33.60
CA ILE A 571 8.64 6.36 34.23
C ILE A 571 8.48 6.82 35.68
N LYS A 572 8.95 6.02 36.62
CA LYS A 572 9.11 6.39 38.04
C LYS A 572 10.49 7.02 38.23
N LYS A 573 10.51 8.23 38.76
CA LYS A 573 11.74 8.91 39.20
C LYS A 573 12.27 8.37 40.52
#